data_ff38417070da35211064fda0404c9ab5
#
_entry.id   ff38417070da35211064fda0404c9ab5
#
_cell.length_a   1.000
_cell.length_b   1.000
_cell.length_c   1.000
_cell.angle_alpha   90.00
_cell.angle_beta   90.00
_cell.angle_gamma   90.00
#
_symmetry.space_group_name_H-M   'P 1'
#
loop_
_entity.id
_entity.type
_entity.pdbx_description
1 polymer ?
#
loop_
_entity_poly.entity_id
_entity_poly.type
_entity_poly.pdbx_seq_one_letter_code
_entity_poly.pdbx_strand_id
1 'polypeptide(L)'
;MKALTKTDFHFEGQKSVYHGKVRDVYNINDDLMVMIATDRISAFDVILPKGIPFKGQVLNQIAAKFLDATADICPNWKLATPDPMVTVGLKCEGFRVEMIIRGILTGSAWRDYQKGVREICGVRLPDGMRENERFPEPIITPTTKADEGHDLNISKEEIIAQGIVSAEDYVIMEDYTRKLFARGQEIASRQGLILVDTKYEFGKRDGKVYLIDEIHTPDSSRYFYAEGYEEKFANGEPQRQLSKEFVRQWLIEHDFMNEPGQQMPEITDEYAESVSDRYIELYEHITGETFNKTTEEGDIAARIQKNVEEYLSSRK
;
A
#
# COMPACT_ATOMS: atom_id res chain seq x y z
N MET A 1 -20.04 13.38 4.85
CA MET A 1 -18.75 14.13 4.94
C MET A 1 -18.17 14.31 3.54
N LYS A 2 -17.38 15.38 3.30
CA LYS A 2 -16.73 15.58 1.99
C LYS A 2 -15.54 14.63 1.84
N ALA A 3 -15.32 14.13 0.62
CA ALA A 3 -14.18 13.32 0.24
C ALA A 3 -13.44 13.96 -0.94
N LEU A 4 -12.11 13.95 -0.92
CA LEU A 4 -11.27 14.43 -2.00
C LEU A 4 -11.06 13.31 -3.04
N THR A 5 -11.80 13.35 -4.14
CA THR A 5 -11.72 12.34 -5.20
C THR A 5 -11.01 12.82 -6.46
N LYS A 6 -10.81 14.12 -6.61
CA LYS A 6 -10.11 14.74 -7.74
C LYS A 6 -9.19 15.84 -7.24
N THR A 7 -8.04 15.97 -7.86
CA THR A 7 -7.12 17.07 -7.66
C THR A 7 -6.85 17.79 -8.98
N ASP A 8 -6.70 19.11 -8.92
CA ASP A 8 -6.34 19.96 -10.06
C ASP A 8 -5.49 21.13 -9.52
N PHE A 9 -4.34 20.78 -8.99
CA PHE A 9 -3.42 21.75 -8.39
C PHE A 9 -2.42 22.27 -9.42
N HIS A 10 -1.99 23.51 -9.22
CA HIS A 10 -0.95 24.17 -9.98
C HIS A 10 0.12 24.68 -9.04
N PHE A 11 1.14 23.87 -8.81
CA PHE A 11 2.27 24.24 -7.96
C PHE A 11 3.38 24.93 -8.76
N GLU A 12 4.10 25.85 -8.13
CA GLU A 12 5.25 26.49 -8.77
C GLU A 12 6.32 25.42 -9.10
N GLY A 13 6.82 25.47 -10.34
CA GLY A 13 7.79 24.48 -10.85
C GLY A 13 7.20 23.15 -11.27
N GLN A 14 5.88 23.01 -11.26
CA GLN A 14 5.21 21.77 -11.73
C GLN A 14 5.52 21.49 -13.20
N LYS A 15 5.99 20.28 -13.48
CA LYS A 15 6.30 19.78 -14.84
C LYS A 15 5.20 18.89 -15.40
N SER A 16 4.62 18.04 -14.54
CA SER A 16 3.59 17.09 -14.92
C SER A 16 2.76 16.66 -13.72
N VAL A 17 1.61 16.06 -13.99
CA VAL A 17 0.79 15.36 -13.00
C VAL A 17 0.45 13.97 -13.53
N TYR A 18 0.45 13.00 -12.65
CA TYR A 18 -0.05 11.65 -12.88
C TYR A 18 -1.20 11.37 -11.90
N HIS A 19 -2.37 11.01 -12.42
CA HIS A 19 -3.53 10.62 -11.64
C HIS A 19 -3.61 9.10 -11.56
N GLY A 20 -3.22 8.55 -10.42
CA GLY A 20 -3.29 7.12 -10.16
C GLY A 20 -4.67 6.68 -9.64
N LYS A 21 -4.81 5.38 -9.33
CA LYS A 21 -6.08 4.83 -8.81
C LYS A 21 -6.50 5.47 -7.48
N VAL A 22 -5.55 5.79 -6.60
CA VAL A 22 -5.80 6.34 -5.25
C VAL A 22 -4.91 7.52 -4.88
N ARG A 23 -3.84 7.76 -5.62
CA ARG A 23 -2.88 8.85 -5.40
C ARG A 23 -2.68 9.66 -6.65
N ASP A 24 -2.50 10.97 -6.47
CA ASP A 24 -2.09 11.87 -7.53
C ASP A 24 -0.67 12.37 -7.25
N VAL A 25 0.18 12.33 -8.26
CA VAL A 25 1.61 12.67 -8.16
C VAL A 25 1.94 13.86 -9.04
N TYR A 26 2.35 14.94 -8.42
CA TYR A 26 2.78 16.17 -9.08
C TYR A 26 4.31 16.22 -9.08
N ASN A 27 4.91 16.16 -10.25
CA ASN A 27 6.36 16.30 -10.40
C ASN A 27 6.75 17.78 -10.38
N ILE A 28 7.61 18.15 -9.44
CA ILE A 28 8.06 19.53 -9.23
C ILE A 28 9.53 19.62 -9.62
N ASN A 29 9.83 20.46 -10.62
CA ASN A 29 11.16 20.52 -11.22
C ASN A 29 11.63 19.11 -11.66
N ASP A 30 12.92 18.83 -11.52
CA ASP A 30 13.47 17.53 -11.86
C ASP A 30 13.77 16.67 -10.61
N ASP A 31 13.58 17.24 -9.42
CA ASP A 31 14.06 16.68 -8.16
C ASP A 31 12.99 16.23 -7.21
N LEU A 32 11.83 16.89 -7.22
CA LEU A 32 10.80 16.70 -6.21
C LEU A 32 9.51 16.16 -6.81
N MET A 33 8.75 15.46 -5.97
CA MET A 33 7.36 15.17 -6.23
C MET A 33 6.50 15.44 -5.01
N VAL A 34 5.26 15.85 -5.28
CA VAL A 34 4.20 16.01 -4.29
C VAL A 34 3.20 14.88 -4.55
N MET A 35 3.07 13.97 -3.60
CA MET A 35 2.13 12.86 -3.68
C MET A 35 0.95 13.14 -2.76
N ILE A 36 -0.25 13.12 -3.33
CA ILE A 36 -1.50 13.38 -2.63
C ILE A 36 -2.27 12.07 -2.55
N ALA A 37 -2.45 11.56 -1.35
CA ALA A 37 -3.34 10.43 -1.10
C ALA A 37 -4.77 10.93 -1.10
N THR A 38 -5.54 10.54 -2.11
CA THR A 38 -6.95 10.94 -2.23
C THR A 38 -7.86 9.98 -1.49
N ASP A 39 -9.11 10.36 -1.36
CA ASP A 39 -10.15 9.53 -0.75
C ASP A 39 -10.76 8.51 -1.72
N ARG A 40 -10.18 8.37 -2.93
CA ARG A 40 -10.55 7.30 -3.86
C ARG A 40 -10.21 5.94 -3.25
N ILE A 41 -11.07 4.96 -3.52
CA ILE A 41 -10.80 3.56 -3.20
C ILE A 41 -10.90 2.73 -4.47
N SER A 42 -9.99 1.79 -4.63
CA SER A 42 -9.95 0.87 -5.75
C SER A 42 -10.05 -0.57 -5.26
N ALA A 43 -10.90 -1.37 -5.88
CA ALA A 43 -10.98 -2.82 -5.68
C ALA A 43 -11.22 -3.51 -7.03
N PHE A 44 -10.69 -4.72 -7.22
CA PHE A 44 -10.76 -5.43 -8.51
C PHE A 44 -10.31 -4.58 -9.70
N ASP A 45 -9.23 -3.81 -9.52
CA ASP A 45 -8.63 -2.89 -10.50
C ASP A 45 -9.53 -1.74 -11.00
N VAL A 46 -10.68 -1.53 -10.38
CA VAL A 46 -11.57 -0.40 -10.68
C VAL A 46 -11.64 0.58 -9.52
N ILE A 47 -11.70 1.87 -9.84
CA ILE A 47 -11.96 2.93 -8.86
C ILE A 47 -13.45 2.95 -8.57
N LEU A 48 -13.83 2.83 -7.31
CA LEU A 48 -15.22 2.89 -6.89
C LEU A 48 -15.79 4.31 -7.10
N PRO A 49 -17.08 4.45 -7.42
CA PRO A 49 -17.67 5.73 -7.83
C PRO A 49 -17.74 6.76 -6.69
N LYS A 50 -17.62 6.31 -5.45
CA LYS A 50 -17.72 7.17 -4.27
C LYS A 50 -16.40 7.18 -3.48
N GLY A 51 -15.96 8.37 -3.07
CA GLY A 51 -14.81 8.52 -2.18
C GLY A 51 -15.15 8.15 -0.74
N ILE A 52 -14.14 7.68 -0.01
CA ILE A 52 -14.23 7.31 1.40
C ILE A 52 -13.61 8.42 2.24
N PRO A 53 -14.39 9.17 3.01
CA PRO A 53 -13.89 10.28 3.82
C PRO A 53 -12.71 9.85 4.70
N PHE A 54 -11.69 10.70 4.82
CA PHE A 54 -10.46 10.48 5.59
C PHE A 54 -9.54 9.34 5.12
N LYS A 55 -9.91 8.56 4.11
CA LYS A 55 -9.07 7.45 3.64
C LYS A 55 -7.68 7.94 3.21
N GLY A 56 -7.61 9.03 2.45
CA GLY A 56 -6.35 9.62 2.02
C GLY A 56 -5.48 10.05 3.21
N GLN A 57 -6.08 10.67 4.21
CA GLN A 57 -5.37 11.04 5.44
C GLN A 57 -4.83 9.82 6.18
N VAL A 58 -5.64 8.78 6.36
CA VAL A 58 -5.22 7.52 7.02
C VAL A 58 -4.02 6.92 6.29
N LEU A 59 -4.11 6.74 4.98
CA LEU A 59 -3.04 6.13 4.20
C LEU A 59 -1.74 6.94 4.24
N ASN A 60 -1.83 8.26 4.07
CA ASN A 60 -0.65 9.11 4.06
C ASN A 60 0.04 9.15 5.43
N GLN A 61 -0.72 9.27 6.50
CA GLN A 61 -0.15 9.32 7.86
C GLN A 61 0.47 7.99 8.28
N ILE A 62 -0.15 6.85 7.95
CA ILE A 62 0.46 5.53 8.20
C ILE A 62 1.76 5.41 7.42
N ALA A 63 1.74 5.69 6.11
CA ALA A 63 2.94 5.61 5.27
C ALA A 63 4.06 6.51 5.80
N ALA A 64 3.76 7.77 6.13
CA ALA A 64 4.74 8.71 6.65
C ALA A 64 5.39 8.22 7.95
N LYS A 65 4.58 7.72 8.89
CA LYS A 65 5.07 7.16 10.16
C LYS A 65 6.01 5.98 9.95
N PHE A 66 5.67 5.05 9.06
CA PHE A 66 6.51 3.89 8.80
C PHE A 66 7.75 4.22 7.96
N LEU A 67 7.69 5.20 7.05
CA LEU A 67 8.88 5.71 6.36
C LEU A 67 9.90 6.29 7.36
N ASP A 68 9.43 7.00 8.40
CA ASP A 68 10.31 7.50 9.48
C ASP A 68 10.83 6.34 10.35
N ALA A 69 9.98 5.41 10.74
CA ALA A 69 10.34 4.28 11.61
C ALA A 69 11.31 3.27 10.96
N THR A 70 11.54 3.37 9.66
CA THR A 70 12.41 2.47 8.89
C THR A 70 13.57 3.20 8.18
N ALA A 71 13.73 4.50 8.43
CA ALA A 71 14.76 5.33 7.79
C ALA A 71 16.20 4.88 8.10
N ASP A 72 16.40 4.16 9.20
CA ASP A 72 17.67 3.54 9.56
C ASP A 72 17.99 2.25 8.79
N ILE A 73 17.00 1.66 8.13
CA ILE A 73 17.14 0.42 7.35
C ILE A 73 17.50 0.75 5.90
N CYS A 74 16.72 1.64 5.29
CA CYS A 74 16.96 2.02 3.91
C CYS A 74 16.59 3.49 3.68
N PRO A 75 17.29 4.22 2.80
CA PRO A 75 16.87 5.56 2.43
C PRO A 75 15.48 5.49 1.78
N ASN A 76 14.66 6.49 2.05
CA ASN A 76 13.36 6.59 1.43
C ASN A 76 13.13 7.96 0.80
N TRP A 77 12.11 8.04 -0.04
CA TRP A 77 11.83 9.22 -0.85
C TRP A 77 11.24 10.39 -0.07
N LYS A 78 10.69 10.17 1.14
CA LYS A 78 10.00 11.19 1.92
C LYS A 78 10.95 12.29 2.42
N LEU A 79 10.55 13.53 2.24
CA LEU A 79 11.20 14.71 2.83
C LEU A 79 10.33 15.37 3.89
N ALA A 80 9.02 15.52 3.62
CA ALA A 80 8.07 16.17 4.52
C ALA A 80 6.63 15.73 4.27
N THR A 81 5.78 15.97 5.27
CA THR A 81 4.33 15.81 5.19
C THR A 81 3.65 17.14 5.53
N PRO A 82 3.61 18.08 4.56
CA PRO A 82 3.07 19.42 4.83
C PRO A 82 1.56 19.44 5.12
N ASP A 83 0.84 18.42 4.68
CA ASP A 83 -0.58 18.22 4.94
C ASP A 83 -0.83 16.76 5.33
N PRO A 84 -1.84 16.45 6.16
CA PRO A 84 -2.18 15.07 6.51
C PRO A 84 -2.41 14.12 5.33
N MET A 85 -2.79 14.64 4.17
CA MET A 85 -3.01 13.88 2.94
C MET A 85 -1.84 13.94 1.96
N VAL A 86 -0.75 14.64 2.29
CA VAL A 86 0.33 14.94 1.33
C VAL A 86 1.69 14.55 1.88
N THR A 87 2.47 13.87 1.06
CA THR A 87 3.90 13.69 1.25
C THR A 87 4.65 14.38 0.10
N VAL A 88 5.64 15.19 0.43
CA VAL A 88 6.60 15.76 -0.52
C VAL A 88 7.92 15.00 -0.37
N GLY A 89 8.51 14.63 -1.49
CA GLY A 89 9.72 13.84 -1.44
C GLY A 89 10.56 13.92 -2.71
N LEU A 90 11.62 13.13 -2.71
CA LEU A 90 12.58 13.03 -3.80
C LEU A 90 11.97 12.27 -4.98
N LYS A 91 12.17 12.78 -6.18
CA LYS A 91 11.86 12.04 -7.39
C LYS A 91 12.92 10.97 -7.60
N CYS A 92 12.52 9.73 -7.57
CA CYS A 92 13.34 8.56 -7.87
C CYS A 92 12.84 7.91 -9.16
N GLU A 93 13.76 7.32 -9.93
CA GLU A 93 13.40 6.46 -11.06
C GLU A 93 12.93 5.11 -10.51
N GLY A 94 11.62 4.86 -10.58
CA GLY A 94 11.03 3.65 -10.04
C GLY A 94 11.45 2.40 -10.81
N PHE A 95 11.83 1.35 -10.10
CA PHE A 95 11.96 0.03 -10.69
C PHE A 95 10.56 -0.50 -11.02
N ARG A 96 10.44 -1.17 -12.17
CA ARG A 96 9.16 -1.69 -12.63
C ARG A 96 8.83 -3.06 -12.03
N VAL A 97 9.08 -3.19 -10.75
CA VAL A 97 8.89 -4.41 -9.95
C VAL A 97 8.30 -4.03 -8.60
N GLU A 98 7.30 -4.77 -8.18
CA GLU A 98 6.77 -4.73 -6.83
C GLU A 98 7.35 -5.90 -6.03
N MET A 99 7.97 -5.61 -4.89
CA MET A 99 8.54 -6.61 -4.00
C MET A 99 7.50 -7.02 -2.96
N ILE A 100 6.79 -8.12 -3.23
CA ILE A 100 5.80 -8.67 -2.31
C ILE A 100 6.49 -9.68 -1.39
N ILE A 101 6.40 -9.50 -0.08
CA ILE A 101 6.89 -10.44 0.91
C ILE A 101 5.74 -11.01 1.73
N ARG A 102 5.78 -12.32 1.97
CA ARG A 102 4.69 -13.06 2.63
C ARG A 102 5.25 -13.89 3.80
N GLY A 103 4.72 -13.65 4.99
CA GLY A 103 5.01 -14.45 6.19
C GLY A 103 4.02 -15.58 6.40
N ILE A 104 2.84 -15.51 5.78
CA ILE A 104 1.71 -16.43 5.95
C ILE A 104 1.10 -16.76 4.61
N LEU A 105 0.75 -18.03 4.39
CA LEU A 105 0.09 -18.50 3.17
C LEU A 105 -1.39 -18.13 3.19
N THR A 106 -1.75 -17.05 2.49
CA THR A 106 -3.14 -16.55 2.40
C THR A 106 -3.36 -15.77 1.10
N GLY A 107 -4.58 -15.31 0.86
CA GLY A 107 -4.93 -14.48 -0.29
C GLY A 107 -4.67 -15.15 -1.63
N SER A 108 -4.01 -14.45 -2.57
CA SER A 108 -3.72 -14.99 -3.90
C SER A 108 -2.83 -16.23 -3.85
N ALA A 109 -1.79 -16.21 -3.02
CA ALA A 109 -0.87 -17.34 -2.87
C ALA A 109 -1.61 -18.61 -2.37
N TRP A 110 -2.56 -18.46 -1.45
CA TRP A 110 -3.40 -19.58 -1.02
C TRP A 110 -4.31 -20.09 -2.14
N ARG A 111 -4.97 -19.21 -2.87
CA ARG A 111 -5.82 -19.60 -4.01
C ARG A 111 -5.05 -20.38 -5.07
N ASP A 112 -3.80 -19.98 -5.36
CA ASP A 112 -2.94 -20.71 -6.29
C ASP A 112 -2.49 -22.05 -5.70
N TYR A 113 -2.15 -22.08 -4.42
CA TYR A 113 -1.79 -23.31 -3.71
C TYR A 113 -2.93 -24.34 -3.73
N GLN A 114 -4.19 -23.91 -3.53
CA GLN A 114 -5.37 -24.77 -3.64
C GLN A 114 -5.55 -25.38 -5.05
N LYS A 115 -5.15 -24.64 -6.09
CA LYS A 115 -5.17 -25.12 -7.49
C LYS A 115 -4.01 -26.09 -7.81
N GLY A 116 -3.17 -26.41 -6.83
CA GLY A 116 -2.04 -27.32 -6.99
C GLY A 116 -0.71 -26.63 -7.32
N VAL A 117 -0.66 -25.30 -7.40
CA VAL A 117 0.60 -24.56 -7.58
C VAL A 117 1.50 -24.80 -6.37
N ARG A 118 2.75 -25.18 -6.60
CA ARG A 118 3.77 -25.43 -5.56
C ARG A 118 5.04 -24.62 -5.78
N GLU A 119 5.02 -23.71 -6.75
CA GLU A 119 6.09 -22.76 -6.99
C GLU A 119 5.51 -21.42 -7.42
N ILE A 120 5.90 -20.34 -6.73
CA ILE A 120 5.49 -18.97 -7.05
C ILE A 120 6.75 -18.13 -7.17
N CYS A 121 6.94 -17.46 -8.30
CA CYS A 121 8.11 -16.60 -8.58
C CYS A 121 9.46 -17.31 -8.34
N GLY A 122 9.58 -18.57 -8.70
CA GLY A 122 10.78 -19.39 -8.47
C GLY A 122 10.94 -19.90 -7.02
N VAL A 123 10.02 -19.56 -6.11
CA VAL A 123 10.04 -20.05 -4.73
C VAL A 123 9.17 -21.27 -4.59
N ARG A 124 9.78 -22.40 -4.19
CA ARG A 124 9.05 -23.64 -3.93
C ARG A 124 8.34 -23.57 -2.58
N LEU A 125 7.03 -23.85 -2.59
CA LEU A 125 6.19 -23.91 -1.40
C LEU A 125 6.23 -25.33 -0.79
N PRO A 126 6.26 -25.45 0.56
CA PRO A 126 6.14 -26.74 1.22
C PRO A 126 4.83 -27.45 0.88
N ASP A 127 4.84 -28.77 0.80
CA ASP A 127 3.63 -29.57 0.65
C ASP A 127 2.85 -29.67 1.97
N GLY A 128 1.52 -29.77 1.87
CA GLY A 128 0.64 -30.02 3.02
C GLY A 128 0.33 -28.78 3.85
N MET A 129 0.70 -27.58 3.39
CA MET A 129 0.34 -26.33 4.07
C MET A 129 -1.17 -26.07 4.02
N ARG A 130 -1.66 -25.42 5.05
CA ARG A 130 -3.07 -25.00 5.19
C ARG A 130 -3.22 -23.50 5.01
N GLU A 131 -4.42 -23.05 4.77
CA GLU A 131 -4.72 -21.61 4.74
C GLU A 131 -4.33 -20.95 6.07
N ASN A 132 -3.76 -19.76 5.96
CA ASN A 132 -3.26 -18.96 7.09
C ASN A 132 -2.11 -19.61 7.86
N GLU A 133 -1.41 -20.59 7.31
CA GLU A 133 -0.19 -21.16 7.90
C GLU A 133 1.00 -20.25 7.69
N ARG A 134 1.83 -20.13 8.72
CA ARG A 134 3.10 -19.40 8.61
C ARG A 134 4.08 -20.15 7.73
N PHE A 135 4.77 -19.43 6.84
CA PHE A 135 5.94 -19.99 6.20
C PHE A 135 7.07 -20.18 7.20
N PRO A 136 7.92 -21.20 7.03
CA PRO A 136 9.14 -21.37 7.87
C PRO A 136 10.02 -20.12 7.88
N GLU A 137 10.14 -19.47 6.71
CA GLU A 137 10.75 -18.15 6.52
C GLU A 137 9.87 -17.35 5.56
N PRO A 138 9.75 -16.01 5.73
CA PRO A 138 9.00 -15.18 4.80
C PRO A 138 9.54 -15.30 3.37
N ILE A 139 8.65 -15.51 2.42
CA ILE A 139 8.98 -15.67 0.99
C ILE A 139 8.76 -14.35 0.24
N ILE A 140 9.61 -14.09 -0.75
CA ILE A 140 9.46 -12.94 -1.64
C ILE A 140 8.93 -13.43 -2.99
N THR A 141 7.80 -12.86 -3.42
CA THR A 141 7.10 -13.21 -4.64
C THR A 141 6.85 -11.94 -5.46
N PRO A 142 7.84 -11.47 -6.24
CA PRO A 142 7.72 -10.22 -6.97
C PRO A 142 6.65 -10.27 -8.06
N THR A 143 6.15 -9.07 -8.41
CA THR A 143 5.33 -8.88 -9.61
C THR A 143 5.92 -7.79 -10.49
N THR A 144 5.67 -7.85 -11.78
CA THR A 144 5.91 -6.71 -12.66
C THR A 144 4.96 -5.57 -12.28
N LYS A 145 5.35 -4.35 -12.57
CA LYS A 145 4.45 -3.19 -12.50
C LYS A 145 4.05 -2.82 -13.93
N ALA A 146 2.86 -3.26 -14.33
CA ALA A 146 2.32 -2.99 -15.66
C ALA A 146 1.78 -1.55 -15.75
N ASP A 147 1.98 -0.91 -16.90
CA ASP A 147 1.33 0.37 -17.19
C ASP A 147 -0.14 0.17 -17.52
N GLU A 148 -0.47 -0.94 -18.20
CA GLU A 148 -1.81 -1.37 -18.55
C GLU A 148 -1.97 -2.87 -18.28
N GLY A 149 -3.16 -3.29 -17.86
CA GLY A 149 -3.46 -4.69 -17.54
C GLY A 149 -3.21 -5.04 -16.07
N HIS A 150 -2.82 -6.29 -15.84
CA HIS A 150 -2.57 -6.83 -14.50
C HIS A 150 -1.08 -7.05 -14.27
N ASP A 151 -0.63 -6.82 -13.04
CA ASP A 151 0.70 -7.19 -12.60
C ASP A 151 0.86 -8.71 -12.62
N LEU A 152 1.98 -9.18 -13.17
CA LEU A 152 2.26 -10.61 -13.34
C LEU A 152 3.35 -11.06 -12.38
N ASN A 153 3.16 -12.25 -11.81
CA ASN A 153 4.22 -12.92 -11.05
C ASN A 153 5.48 -13.07 -11.90
N ILE A 154 6.63 -12.74 -11.33
CA ILE A 154 7.93 -12.84 -12.01
C ILE A 154 9.00 -13.28 -11.01
N SER A 155 9.90 -14.17 -11.41
CA SER A 155 10.99 -14.61 -10.57
C SER A 155 12.17 -13.62 -10.57
N LYS A 156 13.03 -13.74 -9.56
CA LYS A 156 14.31 -13.01 -9.48
C LYS A 156 15.16 -13.21 -10.75
N GLU A 157 15.25 -14.45 -11.19
CA GLU A 157 16.03 -14.83 -12.37
C GLU A 157 15.49 -14.15 -13.63
N GLU A 158 14.18 -14.13 -13.80
CA GLU A 158 13.52 -13.45 -14.92
C GLU A 158 13.67 -11.92 -14.87
N ILE A 159 13.54 -11.32 -13.69
CA ILE A 159 13.75 -9.86 -13.49
C ILE A 159 15.15 -9.46 -13.97
N ILE A 160 16.18 -10.22 -13.56
CA ILE A 160 17.57 -9.94 -13.92
C ILE A 160 17.81 -10.28 -15.40
N ALA A 161 17.33 -11.41 -15.89
CA ALA A 161 17.53 -11.83 -17.29
C ALA A 161 16.86 -10.88 -18.29
N GLN A 162 15.73 -10.30 -17.95
CA GLN A 162 15.02 -9.31 -18.76
C GLN A 162 15.59 -7.88 -18.61
N GLY A 163 16.57 -7.67 -17.72
CA GLY A 163 17.18 -6.37 -17.48
C GLY A 163 16.24 -5.35 -16.82
N ILE A 164 15.18 -5.82 -16.15
CA ILE A 164 14.23 -4.94 -15.44
C ILE A 164 14.93 -4.29 -14.23
N VAL A 165 15.74 -5.07 -13.52
CA VAL A 165 16.60 -4.62 -12.41
C VAL A 165 17.96 -5.30 -12.56
N SER A 166 19.05 -4.58 -12.28
CA SER A 166 20.38 -5.21 -12.24
C SER A 166 20.50 -6.23 -11.11
N ALA A 167 21.40 -7.20 -11.25
CA ALA A 167 21.62 -8.19 -10.20
C ALA A 167 22.03 -7.55 -8.86
N GLU A 168 22.86 -6.51 -8.93
CA GLU A 168 23.35 -5.74 -7.76
C GLU A 168 22.20 -5.00 -7.06
N ASP A 169 21.38 -4.28 -7.83
CA ASP A 169 20.24 -3.55 -7.27
C ASP A 169 19.19 -4.52 -6.69
N TYR A 170 18.96 -5.68 -7.35
CA TYR A 170 18.02 -6.66 -6.85
C TYR A 170 18.43 -7.22 -5.49
N VAL A 171 19.71 -7.51 -5.28
CA VAL A 171 20.23 -7.98 -3.97
C VAL A 171 19.97 -6.95 -2.88
N ILE A 172 20.15 -5.65 -3.18
CA ILE A 172 19.86 -4.56 -2.25
C ILE A 172 18.36 -4.50 -1.93
N MET A 173 17.51 -4.57 -2.97
CA MET A 173 16.04 -4.56 -2.81
C MET A 173 15.56 -5.75 -1.97
N GLU A 174 16.13 -6.93 -2.19
CA GLU A 174 15.79 -8.14 -1.44
C GLU A 174 16.18 -8.00 0.04
N ASP A 175 17.36 -7.51 0.35
CA ASP A 175 17.83 -7.26 1.72
C ASP A 175 16.94 -6.22 2.43
N TYR A 176 16.66 -5.10 1.76
CA TYR A 176 15.75 -4.08 2.29
C TYR A 176 14.34 -4.64 2.53
N THR A 177 13.80 -5.40 1.59
CA THR A 177 12.47 -6.03 1.70
C THR A 177 12.37 -6.89 2.96
N ARG A 178 13.36 -7.73 3.23
CA ARG A 178 13.39 -8.58 4.42
C ARG A 178 13.51 -7.78 5.71
N LYS A 179 14.39 -6.80 5.76
CA LYS A 179 14.60 -5.95 6.94
C LYS A 179 13.39 -5.05 7.25
N LEU A 180 12.79 -4.46 6.22
CA LEU A 180 11.58 -3.65 6.35
C LEU A 180 10.41 -4.50 6.88
N PHE A 181 10.26 -5.72 6.35
CA PHE A 181 9.22 -6.64 6.80
C PHE A 181 9.41 -7.06 8.27
N ALA A 182 10.63 -7.41 8.65
CA ALA A 182 10.95 -7.75 10.04
C ALA A 182 10.64 -6.59 10.99
N ARG A 183 11.02 -5.35 10.63
CA ARG A 183 10.68 -4.15 11.41
C ARG A 183 9.16 -3.93 11.46
N GLY A 184 8.46 -4.13 10.35
CA GLY A 184 7.00 -4.04 10.29
C GLY A 184 6.33 -5.07 11.19
N GLN A 185 6.81 -6.31 11.21
CA GLN A 185 6.33 -7.35 12.12
C GLN A 185 6.58 -7.01 13.59
N GLU A 186 7.75 -6.45 13.91
CA GLU A 186 8.08 -6.00 15.26
C GLU A 186 7.12 -4.90 15.73
N ILE A 187 6.89 -3.88 14.90
CA ILE A 187 5.98 -2.77 15.22
C ILE A 187 4.54 -3.28 15.36
N ALA A 188 4.08 -4.12 14.44
CA ALA A 188 2.75 -4.72 14.47
C ALA A 188 2.52 -5.55 15.75
N SER A 189 3.51 -6.35 16.16
CA SER A 189 3.41 -7.20 17.33
C SER A 189 3.19 -6.41 18.62
N ARG A 190 3.77 -5.21 18.73
CA ARG A 190 3.57 -4.30 19.87
C ARG A 190 2.14 -3.79 19.97
N GLN A 191 1.40 -3.84 18.87
CA GLN A 191 -0.01 -3.46 18.76
C GLN A 191 -0.95 -4.67 18.76
N GLY A 192 -0.46 -5.87 19.11
CA GLY A 192 -1.26 -7.09 19.09
C GLY A 192 -1.66 -7.54 17.67
N LEU A 193 -0.88 -7.15 16.68
CA LEU A 193 -1.10 -7.48 15.27
C LEU A 193 0.03 -8.35 14.71
N ILE A 194 -0.30 -9.09 13.65
CA ILE A 194 0.63 -9.86 12.83
C ILE A 194 0.64 -9.21 11.45
N LEU A 195 1.78 -8.66 11.01
CA LEU A 195 1.95 -8.28 9.61
C LEU A 195 2.13 -9.55 8.78
N VAL A 196 1.12 -9.84 7.97
CA VAL A 196 0.98 -11.10 7.22
C VAL A 196 1.77 -11.06 5.92
N ASP A 197 1.53 -10.05 5.13
CA ASP A 197 2.19 -9.76 3.86
C ASP A 197 2.16 -8.25 3.58
N THR A 198 3.05 -7.82 2.72
CA THR A 198 3.11 -6.44 2.28
C THR A 198 3.83 -6.34 0.94
N LYS A 199 3.63 -5.22 0.27
CA LYS A 199 4.24 -4.84 -0.98
C LYS A 199 5.15 -3.62 -0.77
N TYR A 200 6.37 -3.66 -1.31
CA TYR A 200 7.29 -2.53 -1.37
C TYR A 200 7.59 -2.18 -2.81
N GLU A 201 7.78 -0.90 -3.05
CA GLU A 201 8.30 -0.37 -4.30
C GLU A 201 9.63 0.35 -4.06
N PHE A 202 10.55 0.16 -4.98
CA PHE A 202 11.87 0.79 -4.91
C PHE A 202 12.14 1.60 -6.17
N GLY A 203 13.01 2.58 -6.03
CA GLY A 203 13.50 3.39 -7.13
C GLY A 203 14.97 3.69 -6.95
N LYS A 204 15.60 4.23 -8.00
CA LYS A 204 17.00 4.61 -8.01
C LYS A 204 17.14 6.12 -8.13
N ARG A 205 18.05 6.71 -7.34
CA ARG A 205 18.45 8.10 -7.42
C ARG A 205 19.93 8.22 -7.05
N ASP A 206 20.70 8.91 -7.87
CA ASP A 206 22.14 9.13 -7.63
C ASP A 206 22.92 7.83 -7.33
N GLY A 207 22.56 6.75 -8.05
CA GLY A 207 23.19 5.43 -7.92
C GLY A 207 22.73 4.63 -6.68
N LYS A 208 21.82 5.15 -5.86
CA LYS A 208 21.33 4.48 -4.65
C LYS A 208 19.89 4.00 -4.81
N VAL A 209 19.56 2.88 -4.16
CA VAL A 209 18.21 2.34 -4.08
C VAL A 209 17.46 2.99 -2.92
N TYR A 210 16.29 3.52 -3.19
CA TYR A 210 15.38 4.15 -2.24
C TYR A 210 14.08 3.36 -2.16
N LEU A 211 13.51 3.27 -0.95
CA LEU A 211 12.11 2.90 -0.80
C LEU A 211 11.25 4.07 -1.29
N ILE A 212 10.31 3.78 -2.16
CA ILE A 212 9.36 4.76 -2.72
C ILE A 212 7.92 4.36 -2.44
N ASP A 213 6.97 5.23 -2.77
CA ASP A 213 5.54 5.05 -2.57
C ASP A 213 5.16 4.86 -1.09
N GLU A 214 4.32 3.91 -0.78
CA GLU A 214 3.79 3.66 0.56
C GLU A 214 4.44 2.44 1.23
N ILE A 215 4.31 2.39 2.55
CA ILE A 215 4.79 1.28 3.36
C ILE A 215 3.77 0.95 4.45
N HIS A 216 3.46 -0.34 4.62
CA HIS A 216 2.68 -0.90 5.73
C HIS A 216 1.27 -0.33 5.90
N THR A 217 0.71 0.27 4.86
CA THR A 217 -0.67 0.78 4.88
C THR A 217 -1.68 -0.34 4.68
N PRO A 218 -2.95 -0.14 5.04
CA PRO A 218 -4.02 -1.11 4.77
C PRO A 218 -4.22 -1.45 3.29
N ASP A 219 -3.79 -0.56 2.39
CA ASP A 219 -3.91 -0.78 0.94
C ASP A 219 -2.77 -1.64 0.39
N SER A 220 -1.58 -1.57 0.98
CA SER A 220 -0.39 -2.33 0.57
C SER A 220 -0.10 -3.56 1.42
N SER A 221 -0.78 -3.72 2.56
CA SER A 221 -0.46 -4.73 3.57
C SER A 221 -1.70 -5.39 4.14
N ARG A 222 -1.51 -6.61 4.64
CA ARG A 222 -2.51 -7.35 5.39
C ARG A 222 -2.02 -7.59 6.80
N TYR A 223 -2.91 -7.37 7.76
CA TYR A 223 -2.67 -7.67 9.16
C TYR A 223 -3.72 -8.64 9.69
N PHE A 224 -3.29 -9.56 10.55
CA PHE A 224 -4.19 -10.33 11.40
C PHE A 224 -4.09 -9.84 12.83
N TYR A 225 -5.17 -10.00 13.61
CA TYR A 225 -5.09 -9.88 15.05
C TYR A 225 -4.29 -11.07 15.61
N ALA A 226 -3.34 -10.79 16.49
CA ALA A 226 -2.55 -11.85 17.12
C ALA A 226 -3.39 -12.67 18.11
N GLU A 227 -4.33 -11.99 18.79
CA GLU A 227 -5.29 -12.65 19.67
C GLU A 227 -6.20 -13.60 18.87
N GLY A 228 -6.24 -14.86 19.29
CA GLY A 228 -7.04 -15.91 18.66
C GLY A 228 -6.46 -16.47 17.36
N TYR A 229 -5.32 -16.00 16.87
CA TYR A 229 -4.74 -16.48 15.61
C TYR A 229 -4.48 -18.00 15.64
N GLU A 230 -3.79 -18.50 16.66
CA GLU A 230 -3.43 -19.92 16.76
C GLU A 230 -4.65 -20.81 16.93
N GLU A 231 -5.64 -20.41 17.74
CA GLU A 231 -6.87 -21.13 17.92
C GLU A 231 -7.69 -21.24 16.62
N LYS A 232 -7.90 -20.11 15.94
CA LYS A 232 -8.59 -20.07 14.67
C LYS A 232 -7.87 -20.88 13.59
N PHE A 233 -6.55 -20.78 13.54
CA PHE A 233 -5.74 -21.57 12.61
C PHE A 233 -5.88 -23.08 12.91
N ALA A 234 -5.81 -23.50 14.18
CA ALA A 234 -6.00 -24.90 14.56
C ALA A 234 -7.36 -25.45 14.15
N ASN A 235 -8.41 -24.64 14.30
CA ASN A 235 -9.79 -24.99 13.96
C ASN A 235 -10.13 -24.84 12.47
N GLY A 236 -9.24 -24.26 11.65
CA GLY A 236 -9.53 -23.95 10.24
C GLY A 236 -10.55 -22.81 10.06
N GLU A 237 -10.64 -21.93 11.04
CA GLU A 237 -11.53 -20.76 11.01
C GLU A 237 -10.89 -19.56 10.30
N PRO A 238 -11.70 -18.67 9.68
CA PRO A 238 -11.21 -17.43 9.12
C PRO A 238 -10.54 -16.55 10.17
N GLN A 239 -9.41 -15.94 9.80
CA GLN A 239 -8.69 -15.01 10.68
C GLN A 239 -9.38 -13.64 10.74
N ARG A 240 -9.34 -13.00 11.93
CA ARG A 240 -9.70 -11.59 12.04
C ARG A 240 -8.59 -10.75 11.40
N GLN A 241 -8.96 -9.96 10.41
CA GLN A 241 -7.98 -9.22 9.63
C GLN A 241 -8.28 -7.72 9.55
N LEU A 242 -7.19 -6.95 9.42
CA LEU A 242 -7.18 -5.52 9.12
C LEU A 242 -6.54 -5.32 7.74
N SER A 243 -7.38 -5.01 6.76
CA SER A 243 -6.99 -4.69 5.38
C SER A 243 -8.24 -4.20 4.66
N LYS A 244 -8.13 -3.77 3.42
CA LYS A 244 -9.32 -3.43 2.60
C LYS A 244 -10.12 -4.64 2.09
N GLU A 245 -9.82 -5.84 2.56
CA GLU A 245 -10.52 -7.07 2.15
C GLU A 245 -12.02 -7.00 2.45
N PHE A 246 -12.42 -6.29 3.51
CA PHE A 246 -13.84 -6.09 3.82
C PHE A 246 -14.61 -5.36 2.70
N VAL A 247 -13.96 -4.47 1.95
CA VAL A 247 -14.58 -3.81 0.79
C VAL A 247 -14.72 -4.80 -0.38
N ARG A 248 -13.71 -5.64 -0.61
CA ARG A 248 -13.78 -6.69 -1.63
C ARG A 248 -14.87 -7.70 -1.33
N GLN A 249 -14.95 -8.14 -0.06
CA GLN A 249 -15.98 -9.09 0.38
C GLN A 249 -17.38 -8.50 0.19
N TRP A 250 -17.59 -7.25 0.56
CA TRP A 250 -18.86 -6.56 0.33
C TRP A 250 -19.21 -6.50 -1.16
N LEU A 251 -18.25 -6.18 -2.03
CA LEU A 251 -18.48 -6.18 -3.48
C LEU A 251 -18.87 -7.57 -4.01
N ILE A 252 -18.19 -8.62 -3.54
CA ILE A 252 -18.51 -10.02 -3.90
C ILE A 252 -19.93 -10.39 -3.46
N GLU A 253 -20.34 -10.01 -2.26
CA GLU A 253 -21.70 -10.23 -1.71
C GLU A 253 -22.78 -9.47 -2.50
N HIS A 254 -22.36 -8.45 -3.30
CA HIS A 254 -23.21 -7.71 -4.22
C HIS A 254 -22.96 -8.08 -5.69
N ASP A 255 -22.45 -9.30 -5.93
CA ASP A 255 -22.20 -9.87 -7.27
C ASP A 255 -21.26 -9.02 -8.15
N PHE A 256 -20.27 -8.35 -7.54
CA PHE A 256 -19.31 -7.53 -8.28
C PHE A 256 -17.85 -7.93 -8.04
N MET A 257 -17.18 -8.36 -9.12
CA MET A 257 -15.74 -8.65 -9.18
C MET A 257 -15.07 -8.02 -10.42
N ASN A 258 -15.74 -7.04 -11.03
CA ASN A 258 -15.31 -6.38 -12.27
C ASN A 258 -15.25 -7.35 -13.48
N GLU A 259 -16.14 -8.34 -13.52
CA GLU A 259 -16.26 -9.26 -14.66
C GLU A 259 -17.25 -8.71 -15.72
N PRO A 260 -17.12 -9.14 -16.99
CA PRO A 260 -18.03 -8.69 -18.05
C PRO A 260 -19.51 -8.94 -17.70
N GLY A 261 -20.31 -7.90 -17.80
CA GLY A 261 -21.76 -7.98 -17.54
C GLY A 261 -22.18 -7.67 -16.11
N GLN A 262 -21.25 -7.57 -15.17
CA GLN A 262 -21.55 -7.15 -13.82
C GLN A 262 -21.76 -5.63 -13.73
N GLN A 263 -22.61 -5.22 -12.81
CA GLN A 263 -22.87 -3.80 -12.53
C GLN A 263 -22.33 -3.43 -11.17
N MET A 264 -21.63 -2.28 -11.11
CA MET A 264 -21.16 -1.72 -9.85
C MET A 264 -22.34 -1.46 -8.91
N PRO A 265 -22.37 -2.01 -7.69
CA PRO A 265 -23.41 -1.73 -6.73
C PRO A 265 -23.38 -0.26 -6.30
N GLU A 266 -24.54 0.26 -5.89
CA GLU A 266 -24.63 1.60 -5.35
C GLU A 266 -23.92 1.68 -3.99
N ILE A 267 -22.98 2.60 -3.89
CA ILE A 267 -22.28 2.90 -2.64
C ILE A 267 -23.03 4.03 -1.94
N THR A 268 -23.81 3.68 -0.93
CA THR A 268 -24.56 4.68 -0.15
C THR A 268 -23.64 5.55 0.72
N ASP A 269 -24.16 6.66 1.25
CA ASP A 269 -23.41 7.51 2.19
C ASP A 269 -23.10 6.75 3.47
N GLU A 270 -24.07 5.97 3.98
CA GLU A 270 -23.92 5.15 5.19
C GLU A 270 -22.82 4.09 5.01
N TYR A 271 -22.76 3.45 3.83
CA TYR A 271 -21.73 2.48 3.57
C TYR A 271 -20.35 3.15 3.46
N ALA A 272 -20.23 4.29 2.76
CA ALA A 272 -18.97 5.04 2.68
C ALA A 272 -18.48 5.51 4.06
N GLU A 273 -19.38 5.92 4.95
CA GLU A 273 -19.05 6.27 6.34
C GLU A 273 -18.60 5.05 7.14
N SER A 274 -19.24 3.91 6.99
CA SER A 274 -18.82 2.66 7.65
C SER A 274 -17.43 2.21 7.20
N VAL A 275 -17.11 2.38 5.91
CA VAL A 275 -15.77 2.12 5.37
C VAL A 275 -14.75 3.12 5.94
N SER A 276 -15.12 4.40 6.05
CA SER A 276 -14.26 5.43 6.68
C SER A 276 -13.94 5.08 8.13
N ASP A 277 -14.92 4.68 8.91
CA ASP A 277 -14.70 4.27 10.30
C ASP A 277 -13.78 3.05 10.41
N ARG A 278 -13.88 2.11 9.48
CA ARG A 278 -12.95 0.98 9.38
C ARG A 278 -11.52 1.42 9.07
N TYR A 279 -11.31 2.38 8.17
CA TYR A 279 -9.97 2.92 7.89
C TYR A 279 -9.39 3.66 9.10
N ILE A 280 -10.22 4.37 9.86
CA ILE A 280 -9.80 5.02 11.11
C ILE A 280 -9.44 3.97 12.17
N GLU A 281 -10.26 2.93 12.35
CA GLU A 281 -9.94 1.79 13.21
C GLU A 281 -8.61 1.15 12.83
N LEU A 282 -8.36 0.94 11.52
CA LEU A 282 -7.09 0.44 10.99
C LEU A 282 -5.92 1.34 11.38
N TYR A 283 -6.07 2.67 11.24
CA TYR A 283 -5.05 3.62 11.65
C TYR A 283 -4.71 3.47 13.14
N GLU A 284 -5.72 3.49 13.99
CA GLU A 284 -5.54 3.44 15.45
C GLU A 284 -4.90 2.13 15.91
N HIS A 285 -5.32 1.01 15.34
CA HIS A 285 -4.71 -0.29 15.64
C HIS A 285 -3.29 -0.43 15.11
N ILE A 286 -3.02 0.01 13.88
CA ILE A 286 -1.68 -0.14 13.27
C ILE A 286 -0.66 0.79 13.91
N THR A 287 -1.08 2.02 14.25
CA THR A 287 -0.16 3.04 14.78
C THR A 287 -0.11 3.10 16.30
N GLY A 288 -1.14 2.63 17.00
CA GLY A 288 -1.34 2.81 18.44
C GLY A 288 -1.68 4.25 18.82
N GLU A 289 -2.08 5.10 17.88
CA GLU A 289 -2.40 6.51 18.08
C GLU A 289 -3.86 6.79 17.77
N THR A 290 -4.47 7.71 18.50
CA THR A 290 -5.82 8.18 18.19
C THR A 290 -5.83 8.98 16.88
N PHE A 291 -6.76 8.69 16.00
CA PHE A 291 -6.91 9.40 14.74
C PHE A 291 -7.54 10.79 14.93
N ASN A 292 -6.82 11.81 14.55
CA ASN A 292 -7.32 13.18 14.58
C ASN A 292 -7.92 13.54 13.23
N LYS A 293 -9.26 13.53 13.13
CA LYS A 293 -9.98 13.97 11.93
C LYS A 293 -9.65 15.45 11.66
N THR A 294 -9.17 15.75 10.47
CA THR A 294 -9.06 17.13 10.01
C THR A 294 -10.44 17.65 9.65
N THR A 295 -11.12 18.19 10.63
CA THR A 295 -12.52 18.72 10.53
C THR A 295 -12.52 20.20 10.27
N GLU A 296 -11.67 20.73 9.41
CA GLU A 296 -11.73 22.14 9.10
C GLU A 296 -13.00 22.45 8.32
N GLU A 297 -13.72 23.49 8.76
CA GLU A 297 -14.74 24.19 7.99
C GLU A 297 -14.05 24.81 6.78
N GLY A 298 -13.91 24.05 5.68
CA GLY A 298 -13.19 24.52 4.50
C GLY A 298 -13.13 23.50 3.38
N ASP A 299 -12.58 23.96 2.27
CA ASP A 299 -12.28 23.11 1.13
C ASP A 299 -10.96 22.36 1.38
N ILE A 300 -11.02 21.02 1.40
CA ILE A 300 -9.84 20.14 1.55
C ILE A 300 -8.78 20.52 0.50
N ALA A 301 -9.18 20.79 -0.73
CA ALA A 301 -8.26 21.17 -1.79
C ALA A 301 -7.56 22.52 -1.49
N ALA A 302 -8.27 23.51 -1.00
CA ALA A 302 -7.69 24.81 -0.63
C ALA A 302 -6.66 24.67 0.51
N ARG A 303 -6.94 23.82 1.51
CA ARG A 303 -6.00 23.51 2.59
C ARG A 303 -4.71 22.87 2.04
N ILE A 304 -4.87 21.85 1.21
CA ILE A 304 -3.73 21.14 0.59
C ILE A 304 -2.89 22.10 -0.26
N GLN A 305 -3.54 22.89 -1.13
CA GLN A 305 -2.85 23.88 -1.97
C GLN A 305 -1.97 24.80 -1.11
N LYS A 306 -2.57 25.42 -0.09
CA LYS A 306 -1.88 26.32 0.82
C LYS A 306 -0.68 25.65 1.51
N ASN A 307 -0.89 24.50 2.14
CA ASN A 307 0.14 23.82 2.92
C ASN A 307 1.33 23.37 2.04
N VAL A 308 1.06 22.92 0.82
CA VAL A 308 2.10 22.54 -0.13
C VAL A 308 2.87 23.74 -0.65
N GLU A 309 2.18 24.85 -1.00
CA GLU A 309 2.83 26.09 -1.46
C GLU A 309 3.71 26.72 -0.39
N GLU A 310 3.27 26.74 0.85
CA GLU A 310 4.08 27.22 1.99
C GLU A 310 5.34 26.38 2.14
N TYR A 311 5.22 25.04 2.07
CA TYR A 311 6.39 24.17 2.16
C TYR A 311 7.35 24.36 0.98
N LEU A 312 6.86 24.38 -0.26
CA LEU A 312 7.71 24.55 -1.44
C LEU A 312 8.42 25.92 -1.44
N SER A 313 7.75 26.96 -0.97
CA SER A 313 8.32 28.32 -0.86
C SER A 313 9.41 28.40 0.21
N SER A 314 9.31 27.62 1.29
CA SER A 314 10.31 27.59 2.37
C SER A 314 11.61 26.91 1.97
N ARG A 315 11.64 26.20 0.83
CA ARG A 315 12.82 25.48 0.33
C ARG A 315 13.67 26.29 -0.69
N LYS A 316 13.18 27.45 -1.08
CA LYS A 316 13.93 28.37 -1.96
C LYS A 316 14.97 29.14 -1.16
#